data_c4d8f553857e8b0a67c02250d8df44e8
#
_entry.id   c4d8f553857e8b0a67c02250d8df44e8
#
_cell.length_a   1.000
_cell.length_b   1.000
_cell.length_c   1.000
_cell.angle_alpha   90.00
_cell.angle_beta   90.00
_cell.angle_gamma   90.00
#
_symmetry.space_group_name_H-M   'P 1'
#
loop_
_entity.id
_entity.type
_entity.pdbx_description
1 polymer ?
#
loop_
_entity_poly.entity_id
_entity_poly.type
_entity_poly.pdbx_seq_one_letter_code
_entity_poly.pdbx_strand_id
1 'polypeptide(L)'
;MNKDVVVLIPVYNPNEEIMQEFLGKLTKKFTNIVFINDGCSKKHDKFMNNLAKSYPVVKHSVNLGKGRGLKNGINYILENFSKAKVIVTADCDGQHSVEDIKKCSDIAKKNMDALVLGVRDFSDNLVPRRSKFGNVITRNVLYSFVGVKVSDTQTGLRAMSLNIAKKLIDVDGERYEYETNCLIETKSRNIPIKEVVIETIYINNNETSHFNPVKDSIRVYKLFASYLLFTLLAYIIETVIFAKTFNVNHAIYVMPLFLLFSKIVSSIIKIIFNNHINYKYIIVNYIISAFILSFISSKIVLIKILIDIIMFILSLFLIKFKTKKEA
;
A
#
# COMPACT_ATOMS: atom_id res chain seq x y z
N MET A 1 -29.79 -7.39 -11.07
CA MET A 1 -28.92 -7.67 -9.92
C MET A 1 -27.62 -8.32 -10.42
N ASN A 2 -26.47 -7.89 -9.91
CA ASN A 2 -25.16 -8.39 -10.31
C ASN A 2 -24.89 -9.77 -9.67
N LYS A 3 -25.18 -10.86 -10.41
CA LYS A 3 -24.98 -12.23 -9.94
C LYS A 3 -23.53 -12.72 -10.04
N ASP A 4 -22.72 -12.07 -10.84
CA ASP A 4 -21.31 -12.36 -11.12
C ASP A 4 -20.32 -11.54 -10.27
N VAL A 5 -20.83 -10.75 -9.32
CA VAL A 5 -20.05 -9.97 -8.36
C VAL A 5 -20.35 -10.45 -6.95
N VAL A 6 -19.32 -10.64 -6.14
CA VAL A 6 -19.42 -10.88 -4.70
C VAL A 6 -18.90 -9.67 -3.95
N VAL A 7 -19.70 -9.12 -3.03
CA VAL A 7 -19.27 -8.07 -2.14
C VAL A 7 -18.79 -8.69 -0.83
N LEU A 8 -17.55 -8.42 -0.46
CA LEU A 8 -16.89 -8.90 0.75
C LEU A 8 -16.79 -7.79 1.78
N ILE A 9 -17.38 -7.98 2.95
CA ILE A 9 -17.50 -6.96 4.01
C ILE A 9 -16.91 -7.50 5.31
N PRO A 10 -15.70 -7.06 5.72
CA PRO A 10 -15.16 -7.33 7.04
C PRO A 10 -15.90 -6.50 8.09
N VAL A 11 -16.26 -7.15 9.20
CA VAL A 11 -17.07 -6.58 10.27
C VAL A 11 -16.41 -6.80 11.63
N TYR A 12 -16.15 -5.70 12.34
CA TYR A 12 -15.68 -5.72 13.72
C TYR A 12 -16.39 -4.64 14.53
N ASN A 13 -17.20 -5.02 15.51
CA ASN A 13 -17.97 -4.14 16.37
C ASN A 13 -18.69 -3.00 15.61
N PRO A 14 -19.58 -3.33 14.66
CA PRO A 14 -20.18 -2.34 13.77
C PRO A 14 -21.15 -1.41 14.50
N ASN A 15 -21.42 -0.24 13.90
CA ASN A 15 -22.66 0.47 14.16
C ASN A 15 -23.78 -0.27 13.43
N GLU A 16 -24.67 -0.96 14.18
CA GLU A 16 -25.68 -1.85 13.61
C GLU A 16 -26.71 -1.11 12.76
N GLU A 17 -27.08 0.11 13.13
CA GLU A 17 -28.05 0.93 12.37
C GLU A 17 -27.49 1.34 11.02
N ILE A 18 -26.27 1.87 11.01
CA ILE A 18 -25.57 2.26 9.76
C ILE A 18 -25.39 1.05 8.85
N MET A 19 -24.97 -0.09 9.43
CA MET A 19 -24.74 -1.30 8.66
C MET A 19 -26.05 -1.88 8.10
N GLN A 20 -27.17 -1.81 8.85
CA GLN A 20 -28.49 -2.22 8.36
C GLN A 20 -28.98 -1.34 7.21
N GLU A 21 -28.83 -0.01 7.33
CA GLU A 21 -29.19 0.92 6.26
C GLU A 21 -28.37 0.65 4.99
N PHE A 22 -27.06 0.50 5.15
CA PHE A 22 -26.13 0.16 4.06
C PHE A 22 -26.55 -1.16 3.38
N LEU A 23 -26.79 -2.20 4.17
CA LEU A 23 -27.21 -3.50 3.68
C LEU A 23 -28.55 -3.42 2.92
N GLY A 24 -29.52 -2.65 3.41
CA GLY A 24 -30.81 -2.44 2.75
C GLY A 24 -30.67 -1.79 1.37
N LYS A 25 -29.66 -0.93 1.18
CA LYS A 25 -29.33 -0.35 -0.14
C LYS A 25 -28.55 -1.34 -1.01
N LEU A 26 -27.60 -2.06 -0.44
CA LEU A 26 -26.70 -2.98 -1.13
C LEU A 26 -27.44 -4.15 -1.77
N THR A 27 -28.40 -4.74 -1.05
CA THR A 27 -29.21 -5.88 -1.50
C THR A 27 -30.11 -5.58 -2.70
N LYS A 28 -30.40 -4.30 -2.97
CA LYS A 28 -31.14 -3.91 -4.18
C LYS A 28 -30.30 -4.08 -5.45
N LYS A 29 -28.97 -4.12 -5.35
CA LYS A 29 -28.05 -4.18 -6.50
C LYS A 29 -27.23 -5.44 -6.57
N PHE A 30 -26.89 -6.05 -5.42
CA PHE A 30 -26.03 -7.23 -5.32
C PHE A 30 -26.77 -8.38 -4.62
N THR A 31 -26.63 -9.59 -5.16
CA THR A 31 -27.20 -10.81 -4.58
C THR A 31 -26.19 -11.57 -3.72
N ASN A 32 -24.91 -11.48 -4.07
CA ASN A 32 -23.87 -12.25 -3.42
C ASN A 32 -23.09 -11.30 -2.49
N ILE A 33 -23.32 -11.46 -1.20
CA ILE A 33 -22.65 -10.68 -0.14
C ILE A 33 -22.09 -11.67 0.86
N VAL A 34 -20.81 -11.52 1.21
CA VAL A 34 -20.11 -12.34 2.21
C VAL A 34 -19.62 -11.44 3.32
N PHE A 35 -19.91 -11.80 4.55
CA PHE A 35 -19.45 -11.10 5.74
C PHE A 35 -18.34 -11.86 6.44
N ILE A 36 -17.41 -11.13 7.03
CA ILE A 36 -16.42 -11.66 7.95
C ILE A 36 -16.69 -11.09 9.33
N ASN A 37 -17.15 -11.91 10.26
CA ASN A 37 -17.20 -11.53 11.66
C ASN A 37 -15.80 -11.69 12.26
N ASP A 38 -15.04 -10.59 12.34
CA ASP A 38 -13.67 -10.61 12.85
C ASP A 38 -13.63 -10.51 14.39
N GLY A 39 -14.34 -11.44 15.06
CA GLY A 39 -14.36 -11.54 16.52
C GLY A 39 -15.08 -10.37 17.18
N CYS A 40 -16.25 -10.02 16.68
CA CYS A 40 -17.12 -9.02 17.33
C CYS A 40 -17.42 -9.40 18.77
N SER A 41 -17.58 -8.38 19.63
CA SER A 41 -17.95 -8.57 21.03
C SER A 41 -19.37 -9.15 21.15
N LYS A 42 -19.65 -9.82 22.28
CA LYS A 42 -20.94 -10.52 22.54
C LYS A 42 -22.17 -9.63 22.35
N LYS A 43 -22.07 -8.34 22.56
CA LYS A 43 -23.19 -7.40 22.34
C LYS A 43 -23.72 -7.44 20.90
N HIS A 44 -22.90 -7.82 19.92
CA HIS A 44 -23.26 -7.93 18.50
C HIS A 44 -23.67 -9.33 18.08
N ASP A 45 -23.65 -10.33 18.97
CA ASP A 45 -23.96 -11.71 18.62
C ASP A 45 -25.34 -11.85 17.97
N LYS A 46 -26.35 -11.17 18.53
CA LYS A 46 -27.74 -11.22 17.98
C LYS A 46 -27.77 -10.68 16.54
N PHE A 47 -27.10 -9.57 16.30
CA PHE A 47 -27.02 -8.96 14.97
C PHE A 47 -26.28 -9.87 13.98
N MET A 48 -25.09 -10.36 14.34
CA MET A 48 -24.29 -11.23 13.48
C MET A 48 -24.99 -12.59 13.21
N ASN A 49 -25.66 -13.16 14.20
CA ASN A 49 -26.44 -14.37 14.02
C ASN A 49 -27.66 -14.17 13.10
N ASN A 50 -28.28 -12.99 13.12
CA ASN A 50 -29.35 -12.67 12.17
C ASN A 50 -28.79 -12.49 10.75
N LEU A 51 -27.65 -11.87 10.57
CA LEU A 51 -26.99 -11.81 9.25
C LEU A 51 -26.69 -13.21 8.71
N ALA A 52 -26.20 -14.12 9.56
CA ALA A 52 -25.86 -15.49 9.19
C ALA A 52 -27.07 -16.34 8.71
N LYS A 53 -28.31 -15.93 9.02
CA LYS A 53 -29.51 -16.60 8.49
C LYS A 53 -29.74 -16.31 7.00
N SER A 54 -29.24 -15.18 6.50
CA SER A 54 -29.52 -14.71 5.14
C SER A 54 -28.28 -14.64 4.25
N TYR A 55 -27.10 -14.56 4.85
CA TYR A 55 -25.83 -14.37 4.15
C TYR A 55 -24.75 -15.29 4.69
N PRO A 56 -23.78 -15.69 3.87
CA PRO A 56 -22.57 -16.33 4.35
C PRO A 56 -21.80 -15.42 5.30
N VAL A 57 -21.50 -15.93 6.50
CA VAL A 57 -20.70 -15.24 7.53
C VAL A 57 -19.55 -16.15 7.93
N VAL A 58 -18.34 -15.77 7.57
CA VAL A 58 -17.12 -16.42 8.08
C VAL A 58 -16.80 -15.82 9.45
N LYS A 59 -16.71 -16.66 10.48
CA LYS A 59 -16.54 -16.20 11.87
C LYS A 59 -15.14 -16.49 12.39
N HIS A 60 -14.51 -15.47 12.96
CA HIS A 60 -13.33 -15.62 13.79
C HIS A 60 -13.71 -15.66 15.27
N SER A 61 -13.02 -16.45 16.06
CA SER A 61 -13.25 -16.54 17.51
C SER A 61 -12.73 -15.33 18.28
N VAL A 62 -11.74 -14.63 17.70
CA VAL A 62 -11.11 -13.40 18.22
C VAL A 62 -10.82 -12.44 17.07
N ASN A 63 -10.56 -11.17 17.38
CA ASN A 63 -10.15 -10.21 16.37
C ASN A 63 -8.75 -10.54 15.82
N LEU A 64 -8.71 -11.03 14.59
CA LEU A 64 -7.49 -11.36 13.87
C LEU A 64 -6.99 -10.19 13.00
N GLY A 65 -7.86 -9.23 12.72
CA GLY A 65 -7.57 -8.02 11.95
C GLY A 65 -8.14 -8.04 10.53
N LYS A 66 -8.35 -6.84 9.99
CA LYS A 66 -8.99 -6.61 8.69
C LYS A 66 -8.33 -7.41 7.55
N GLY A 67 -6.98 -7.43 7.51
CA GLY A 67 -6.23 -8.16 6.48
C GLY A 67 -6.49 -9.66 6.54
N ARG A 68 -6.47 -10.28 7.74
CA ARG A 68 -6.82 -11.69 7.92
C ARG A 68 -8.27 -11.95 7.52
N GLY A 69 -9.19 -11.08 7.90
CA GLY A 69 -10.59 -11.17 7.50
C GLY A 69 -10.76 -11.17 5.99
N LEU A 70 -10.10 -10.24 5.30
CA LEU A 70 -10.14 -10.16 3.84
C LEU A 70 -9.58 -11.42 3.19
N LYS A 71 -8.44 -11.95 3.65
CA LYS A 71 -7.84 -13.19 3.13
C LYS A 71 -8.80 -14.39 3.30
N ASN A 72 -9.35 -14.55 4.50
CA ASN A 72 -10.29 -15.65 4.78
C ASN A 72 -11.57 -15.51 3.97
N GLY A 73 -12.07 -14.29 3.77
CA GLY A 73 -13.22 -14.02 2.92
C GLY A 73 -12.96 -14.28 1.45
N ILE A 74 -11.79 -13.87 0.94
CA ILE A 74 -11.37 -14.18 -0.43
C ILE A 74 -11.29 -15.69 -0.62
N ASN A 75 -10.64 -16.42 0.30
CA ASN A 75 -10.56 -17.88 0.22
C ASN A 75 -11.95 -18.52 0.19
N TYR A 76 -12.84 -18.10 1.09
CA TYR A 76 -14.22 -18.58 1.11
C TYR A 76 -14.94 -18.34 -0.22
N ILE A 77 -14.76 -17.16 -0.83
CA ILE A 77 -15.38 -16.82 -2.12
C ILE A 77 -14.80 -17.68 -3.24
N LEU A 78 -13.49 -17.88 -3.28
CA LEU A 78 -12.83 -18.73 -4.30
C LEU A 78 -13.33 -20.17 -4.27
N GLU A 79 -13.66 -20.70 -3.09
CA GLU A 79 -14.16 -22.07 -2.90
C GLU A 79 -15.67 -22.19 -3.19
N ASN A 80 -16.48 -21.19 -2.82
CA ASN A 80 -17.93 -21.32 -2.80
C ASN A 80 -18.68 -20.58 -3.91
N PHE A 81 -18.01 -19.64 -4.63
CA PHE A 81 -18.63 -18.79 -5.64
C PHE A 81 -18.00 -18.98 -7.03
N SER A 82 -18.00 -20.20 -7.55
CA SER A 82 -17.36 -20.55 -8.83
C SER A 82 -17.87 -19.75 -10.04
N LYS A 83 -19.09 -19.20 -9.98
CA LYS A 83 -19.68 -18.36 -11.04
C LYS A 83 -19.36 -16.87 -10.89
N ALA A 84 -18.74 -16.47 -9.79
CA ALA A 84 -18.32 -15.08 -9.61
C ALA A 84 -17.18 -14.73 -10.56
N LYS A 85 -17.17 -13.49 -11.03
CA LYS A 85 -16.11 -12.94 -11.87
C LYS A 85 -15.28 -11.91 -11.12
N VAL A 86 -15.93 -11.15 -10.23
CA VAL A 86 -15.34 -10.03 -9.51
C VAL A 86 -15.66 -10.09 -8.02
N ILE A 87 -14.68 -9.82 -7.19
CA ILE A 87 -14.82 -9.54 -5.77
C ILE A 87 -14.70 -8.04 -5.57
N VAL A 88 -15.61 -7.47 -4.78
CA VAL A 88 -15.49 -6.09 -4.31
C VAL A 88 -15.41 -6.09 -2.79
N THR A 89 -14.34 -5.51 -2.23
CA THR A 89 -14.24 -5.28 -0.79
C THR A 89 -14.84 -3.93 -0.45
N ALA A 90 -15.60 -3.84 0.64
CA ALA A 90 -16.15 -2.60 1.15
C ALA A 90 -16.18 -2.62 2.68
N ASP A 91 -16.03 -1.45 3.31
CA ASP A 91 -16.11 -1.34 4.76
C ASP A 91 -17.58 -1.34 5.25
N CYS A 92 -17.80 -1.77 6.49
CA CYS A 92 -19.13 -1.87 7.09
C CYS A 92 -19.61 -0.56 7.73
N ASP A 93 -18.84 0.52 7.63
CA ASP A 93 -19.07 1.80 8.30
C ASP A 93 -19.97 2.78 7.52
N GLY A 94 -20.44 2.36 6.34
CA GLY A 94 -21.32 3.17 5.49
C GLY A 94 -20.61 4.27 4.70
N GLN A 95 -19.28 4.34 4.73
CA GLN A 95 -18.52 5.37 4.00
C GLN A 95 -18.40 5.09 2.50
N HIS A 96 -18.84 3.91 2.04
CA HIS A 96 -18.87 3.55 0.62
C HIS A 96 -20.30 3.53 0.09
N SER A 97 -20.62 4.37 -0.91
CA SER A 97 -21.92 4.33 -1.56
C SER A 97 -22.09 3.03 -2.38
N VAL A 98 -23.33 2.56 -2.48
CA VAL A 98 -23.64 1.36 -3.29
C VAL A 98 -23.41 1.63 -4.78
N GLU A 99 -23.57 2.86 -5.19
CA GLU A 99 -23.27 3.34 -6.54
C GLU A 99 -21.78 3.22 -6.86
N ASP A 100 -20.91 3.58 -5.93
CA ASP A 100 -19.46 3.50 -6.10
C ASP A 100 -18.99 2.04 -6.09
N ILE A 101 -19.56 1.19 -5.22
CA ILE A 101 -19.32 -0.26 -5.23
C ILE A 101 -19.67 -0.84 -6.61
N LYS A 102 -20.82 -0.43 -7.17
CA LYS A 102 -21.23 -0.85 -8.51
C LYS A 102 -20.28 -0.33 -9.57
N LYS A 103 -19.92 0.95 -9.54
CA LYS A 103 -18.99 1.59 -10.48
C LYS A 103 -17.63 0.87 -10.49
N CYS A 104 -17.05 0.59 -9.30
CA CYS A 104 -15.81 -0.15 -9.19
C CYS A 104 -15.93 -1.57 -9.74
N SER A 105 -17.04 -2.26 -9.45
CA SER A 105 -17.28 -3.63 -9.96
C SER A 105 -17.40 -3.66 -11.49
N ASP A 106 -18.10 -2.69 -12.09
CA ASP A 106 -18.26 -2.62 -13.54
C ASP A 106 -16.94 -2.30 -14.26
N ILE A 107 -16.08 -1.49 -13.65
CA ILE A 107 -14.72 -1.23 -14.16
C ILE A 107 -13.83 -2.45 -14.02
N ALA A 108 -13.91 -3.19 -12.92
CA ALA A 108 -13.16 -4.43 -12.72
C ALA A 108 -13.58 -5.52 -13.72
N LYS A 109 -14.87 -5.61 -14.08
CA LYS A 109 -15.33 -6.52 -15.15
C LYS A 109 -14.71 -6.21 -16.51
N LYS A 110 -14.46 -4.94 -16.80
CA LYS A 110 -13.82 -4.51 -18.05
C LYS A 110 -12.30 -4.63 -18.01
N ASN A 111 -11.70 -4.77 -16.83
CA ASN A 111 -10.26 -4.81 -16.61
C ASN A 111 -9.93 -5.99 -15.67
N MET A 112 -10.12 -7.21 -16.15
CA MET A 112 -9.98 -8.44 -15.35
C MET A 112 -8.55 -8.74 -14.88
N ASP A 113 -7.56 -8.07 -15.43
CA ASP A 113 -6.13 -8.14 -15.10
C ASP A 113 -5.68 -7.05 -14.12
N ALA A 114 -6.57 -6.11 -13.75
CA ALA A 114 -6.26 -4.96 -12.92
C ALA A 114 -6.87 -5.04 -11.51
N LEU A 115 -6.20 -4.38 -10.55
CA LEU A 115 -6.78 -4.01 -9.27
C LEU A 115 -7.45 -2.63 -9.42
N VAL A 116 -8.74 -2.56 -9.17
CA VAL A 116 -9.51 -1.30 -9.21
C VAL A 116 -9.62 -0.75 -7.79
N LEU A 117 -9.31 0.52 -7.61
CA LEU A 117 -9.39 1.26 -6.36
C LEU A 117 -10.47 2.33 -6.45
N GLY A 118 -11.41 2.34 -5.52
CA GLY A 118 -12.29 3.48 -5.30
C GLY A 118 -11.54 4.53 -4.50
N VAL A 119 -11.16 5.64 -5.12
CA VAL A 119 -10.30 6.66 -4.51
C VAL A 119 -11.08 7.91 -4.15
N ARG A 120 -10.84 8.43 -2.94
CA ARG A 120 -11.43 9.69 -2.48
C ARG A 120 -10.75 10.88 -3.15
N ASP A 121 -11.51 11.94 -3.39
CA ASP A 121 -10.94 13.21 -3.82
C ASP A 121 -10.41 14.00 -2.62
N PHE A 122 -9.08 13.98 -2.43
CA PHE A 122 -8.41 14.71 -1.34
C PHE A 122 -8.29 16.22 -1.60
N SER A 123 -8.75 16.75 -2.75
CA SER A 123 -8.88 18.19 -2.98
C SER A 123 -10.11 18.77 -2.28
N ASP A 124 -11.11 17.93 -2.00
CA ASP A 124 -12.33 18.32 -1.32
C ASP A 124 -12.04 18.83 0.11
N ASN A 125 -12.68 19.94 0.48
CA ASN A 125 -12.57 20.52 1.81
C ASN A 125 -13.21 19.66 2.91
N LEU A 126 -14.06 18.71 2.56
CA LEU A 126 -14.68 17.76 3.47
C LEU A 126 -13.67 16.76 4.06
N VAL A 127 -12.53 16.56 3.40
CA VAL A 127 -11.51 15.62 3.86
C VAL A 127 -10.76 16.18 5.08
N PRO A 128 -10.77 15.50 6.25
CA PRO A 128 -10.03 15.95 7.42
C PRO A 128 -8.54 16.13 7.11
N ARG A 129 -7.96 17.25 7.56
CA ARG A 129 -6.53 17.58 7.33
C ARG A 129 -5.58 16.46 7.72
N ARG A 130 -5.89 15.74 8.81
CA ARG A 130 -5.10 14.59 9.29
C ARG A 130 -5.08 13.44 8.28
N SER A 131 -6.24 13.08 7.71
CA SER A 131 -6.34 12.04 6.68
C SER A 131 -5.61 12.46 5.40
N LYS A 132 -5.76 13.73 4.99
CA LYS A 132 -5.05 14.29 3.84
C LYS A 132 -3.52 14.22 4.02
N PHE A 133 -3.02 14.63 5.20
CA PHE A 133 -1.59 14.60 5.50
C PHE A 133 -1.04 13.15 5.51
N GLY A 134 -1.71 12.22 6.20
CA GLY A 134 -1.32 10.82 6.25
C GLY A 134 -1.28 10.17 4.86
N ASN A 135 -2.31 10.42 4.03
CA ASN A 135 -2.34 9.90 2.67
C ASN A 135 -1.22 10.49 1.79
N VAL A 136 -0.94 11.80 1.89
CA VAL A 136 0.14 12.45 1.12
C VAL A 136 1.49 11.84 1.45
N ILE A 137 1.79 11.62 2.75
CA ILE A 137 3.04 10.98 3.17
C ILE A 137 3.13 9.56 2.62
N THR A 138 2.12 8.72 2.87
CA THR A 138 2.12 7.31 2.45
C THR A 138 2.22 7.19 0.93
N ARG A 139 1.51 8.02 0.18
CA ARG A 139 1.57 8.09 -1.28
C ARG A 139 2.98 8.42 -1.79
N ASN A 140 3.61 9.44 -1.20
CA ASN A 140 4.97 9.84 -1.58
C ASN A 140 5.99 8.75 -1.25
N VAL A 141 5.85 8.10 -0.09
CA VAL A 141 6.70 6.97 0.31
C VAL A 141 6.52 5.79 -0.65
N LEU A 142 5.28 5.34 -0.92
CA LEU A 142 5.01 4.27 -1.88
C LEU A 142 5.58 4.58 -3.26
N TYR A 143 5.39 5.82 -3.73
CA TYR A 143 5.91 6.22 -5.01
C TYR A 143 7.46 6.23 -5.05
N SER A 144 8.09 6.83 -4.04
CA SER A 144 9.56 6.97 -4.00
C SER A 144 10.29 5.65 -3.82
N PHE A 145 9.76 4.74 -2.98
CA PHE A 145 10.43 3.48 -2.65
C PHE A 145 10.02 2.31 -3.54
N VAL A 146 8.75 2.28 -3.97
CA VAL A 146 8.19 1.14 -4.72
C VAL A 146 7.86 1.49 -6.17
N GLY A 147 7.67 2.77 -6.48
CA GLY A 147 7.25 3.23 -7.81
C GLY A 147 5.75 3.01 -8.07
N VAL A 148 4.93 2.79 -7.02
CA VAL A 148 3.48 2.67 -7.11
C VAL A 148 2.86 4.07 -7.02
N LYS A 149 2.15 4.48 -8.07
CA LYS A 149 1.48 5.77 -8.15
C LYS A 149 -0.02 5.57 -7.94
N VAL A 150 -0.52 5.99 -6.79
CA VAL A 150 -1.95 5.96 -6.43
C VAL A 150 -2.34 7.26 -5.74
N SER A 151 -3.59 7.69 -5.88
CA SER A 151 -4.10 8.90 -5.24
C SER A 151 -4.63 8.67 -3.83
N ASP A 152 -5.12 7.47 -3.52
CA ASP A 152 -5.56 7.04 -2.19
C ASP A 152 -4.95 5.70 -1.81
N THR A 153 -4.07 5.71 -0.82
CA THR A 153 -3.35 4.51 -0.34
C THR A 153 -4.13 3.74 0.72
N GLN A 154 -5.18 4.33 1.28
CA GLN A 154 -5.90 3.83 2.45
C GLN A 154 -7.34 3.41 2.14
N THR A 155 -7.74 3.43 0.86
CA THR A 155 -9.09 3.03 0.47
C THR A 155 -9.35 1.55 0.73
N GLY A 156 -10.48 1.24 1.38
CA GLY A 156 -11.01 -0.12 1.57
C GLY A 156 -11.90 -0.58 0.41
N LEU A 157 -12.36 0.35 -0.45
CA LEU A 157 -13.15 0.00 -1.63
C LEU A 157 -12.23 -0.45 -2.77
N ARG A 158 -12.17 -1.75 -2.98
CA ARG A 158 -11.34 -2.38 -4.01
C ARG A 158 -12.16 -3.38 -4.79
N ALA A 159 -11.96 -3.42 -6.10
CA ALA A 159 -12.59 -4.43 -6.94
C ALA A 159 -11.54 -5.14 -7.80
N MET A 160 -11.66 -6.46 -7.92
CA MET A 160 -10.69 -7.29 -8.62
C MET A 160 -11.32 -8.58 -9.13
N SER A 161 -10.75 -9.15 -10.18
CA SER A 161 -11.14 -10.49 -10.63
C SER A 161 -10.73 -11.56 -9.60
N LEU A 162 -11.35 -12.74 -9.66
CA LEU A 162 -10.93 -13.87 -8.83
C LEU A 162 -9.47 -14.24 -9.03
N ASN A 163 -8.96 -14.10 -10.26
CA ASN A 163 -7.54 -14.37 -10.56
C ASN A 163 -6.60 -13.40 -9.84
N ILE A 164 -6.94 -12.10 -9.81
CA ILE A 164 -6.17 -11.11 -9.06
C ILE A 164 -6.30 -11.36 -7.55
N ALA A 165 -7.51 -11.65 -7.06
CA ALA A 165 -7.74 -11.97 -5.65
C ALA A 165 -6.89 -13.19 -5.20
N LYS A 166 -6.82 -14.24 -6.03
CA LYS A 166 -5.97 -15.41 -5.79
C LYS A 166 -4.48 -15.04 -5.74
N LYS A 167 -4.04 -14.08 -6.54
CA LYS A 167 -2.66 -13.58 -6.50
C LYS A 167 -2.36 -12.72 -5.27
N LEU A 168 -3.35 -12.13 -4.63
CA LEU A 168 -3.14 -11.21 -3.50
C LEU A 168 -3.46 -11.84 -2.13
N ILE A 169 -3.99 -13.06 -2.09
CA ILE A 169 -4.39 -13.72 -0.85
C ILE A 169 -3.20 -14.08 0.06
N ASP A 170 -2.05 -14.36 -0.53
CA ASP A 170 -0.81 -14.74 0.17
C ASP A 170 0.05 -13.55 0.61
N VAL A 171 -0.38 -12.32 0.28
CA VAL A 171 0.34 -11.10 0.66
C VAL A 171 0.38 -10.94 2.18
N ASP A 172 1.54 -10.58 2.71
CA ASP A 172 1.75 -10.37 4.14
C ASP A 172 0.87 -9.26 4.71
N GLY A 173 0.59 -9.37 6.01
CA GLY A 173 -0.22 -8.40 6.75
C GLY A 173 -1.55 -8.99 7.22
N GLU A 174 -1.88 -8.73 8.49
CA GLU A 174 -3.07 -9.27 9.13
C GLU A 174 -4.11 -8.19 9.43
N ARG A 175 -3.66 -6.92 9.45
CA ARG A 175 -4.50 -5.76 9.77
C ARG A 175 -4.54 -4.79 8.59
N TYR A 176 -4.48 -3.49 8.83
CA TYR A 176 -4.55 -2.45 7.79
C TYR A 176 -3.33 -2.42 6.86
N GLU A 177 -2.16 -2.93 7.33
CA GLU A 177 -0.97 -3.05 6.50
C GLU A 177 -1.14 -3.97 5.30
N TYR A 178 -2.03 -4.97 5.37
CA TYR A 178 -2.34 -5.86 4.24
C TYR A 178 -2.75 -5.08 2.99
N GLU A 179 -3.62 -4.09 3.16
CA GLU A 179 -4.10 -3.28 2.02
C GLU A 179 -2.98 -2.48 1.37
N THR A 180 -2.04 -1.96 2.17
CA THR A 180 -0.84 -1.28 1.67
C THR A 180 0.13 -2.27 1.01
N ASN A 181 0.33 -3.44 1.62
CA ASN A 181 1.20 -4.47 1.07
C ASN A 181 0.65 -5.01 -0.27
N CYS A 182 -0.67 -5.12 -0.44
CA CYS A 182 -1.28 -5.42 -1.73
C CYS A 182 -0.92 -4.39 -2.80
N LEU A 183 -0.87 -3.08 -2.47
CA LEU A 183 -0.43 -2.06 -3.44
C LEU A 183 1.05 -2.24 -3.82
N ILE A 184 1.90 -2.60 -2.86
CA ILE A 184 3.32 -2.90 -3.13
C ILE A 184 3.43 -4.11 -4.06
N GLU A 185 2.69 -5.18 -3.76
CA GLU A 185 2.71 -6.43 -4.52
C GLU A 185 2.14 -6.29 -5.94
N THR A 186 1.27 -5.32 -6.21
CA THR A 186 0.83 -5.06 -7.60
C THR A 186 1.99 -4.78 -8.53
N LYS A 187 3.03 -4.10 -8.03
CA LYS A 187 4.22 -3.77 -8.83
C LYS A 187 5.09 -5.01 -9.10
N SER A 188 5.35 -5.84 -8.08
CA SER A 188 6.15 -7.05 -8.21
C SER A 188 5.48 -8.10 -9.11
N ARG A 189 4.15 -8.17 -9.04
CA ARG A 189 3.33 -9.14 -9.78
C ARG A 189 2.80 -8.61 -11.12
N ASN A 190 3.23 -7.41 -11.54
CA ASN A 190 2.79 -6.73 -12.76
C ASN A 190 1.26 -6.63 -12.88
N ILE A 191 0.59 -6.29 -11.79
CA ILE A 191 -0.86 -6.08 -11.75
C ILE A 191 -1.13 -4.59 -11.97
N PRO A 192 -1.79 -4.18 -13.07
CA PRO A 192 -2.18 -2.79 -13.30
C PRO A 192 -3.14 -2.29 -12.21
N ILE A 193 -3.03 -1.01 -11.85
CA ILE A 193 -3.98 -0.34 -10.96
C ILE A 193 -4.85 0.59 -11.80
N LYS A 194 -6.16 0.55 -11.56
CA LYS A 194 -7.15 1.49 -12.11
C LYS A 194 -7.81 2.24 -10.96
N GLU A 195 -7.84 3.56 -11.04
CA GLU A 195 -8.49 4.40 -10.04
C GLU A 195 -9.85 4.87 -10.51
N VAL A 196 -10.80 4.89 -9.61
CA VAL A 196 -12.18 5.34 -9.81
C VAL A 196 -12.49 6.34 -8.72
N VAL A 197 -12.68 7.60 -9.08
CA VAL A 197 -13.08 8.61 -8.09
C VAL A 197 -14.46 8.27 -7.56
N ILE A 198 -14.55 8.20 -6.23
CA ILE A 198 -15.76 7.88 -5.47
C ILE A 198 -16.20 9.07 -4.63
N GLU A 199 -17.45 9.04 -4.20
CA GLU A 199 -18.00 10.01 -3.26
C GLU A 199 -17.26 9.89 -1.92
N THR A 200 -16.91 11.03 -1.34
CA THR A 200 -16.25 11.08 -0.03
C THR A 200 -17.31 11.26 1.05
N ILE A 201 -17.70 10.17 1.70
CA ILE A 201 -18.72 10.18 2.76
C ILE A 201 -18.00 10.11 4.12
N TYR A 202 -18.19 11.14 4.94
CA TYR A 202 -17.73 11.15 6.32
C TYR A 202 -18.94 11.11 7.26
N ILE A 203 -19.03 10.04 8.06
CA ILE A 203 -20.07 9.87 9.07
C ILE A 203 -19.47 10.22 10.42
N ASN A 204 -20.05 11.17 11.14
CA ASN A 204 -19.68 11.58 12.51
C ASN A 204 -18.15 11.76 12.69
N ASN A 205 -17.49 12.54 11.82
CA ASN A 205 -16.05 12.81 11.91
C ASN A 205 -15.15 11.54 11.97
N ASN A 206 -15.55 10.43 11.35
CA ASN A 206 -14.88 9.13 11.38
C ASN A 206 -14.90 8.39 12.73
N GLU A 207 -15.83 8.68 13.63
CA GLU A 207 -15.95 7.94 14.90
C GLU A 207 -16.24 6.44 14.70
N THR A 208 -16.77 6.06 13.56
CA THR A 208 -17.04 4.66 13.18
C THR A 208 -15.80 3.90 12.70
N SER A 209 -14.68 4.59 12.44
CA SER A 209 -13.44 3.96 11.97
C SER A 209 -12.64 3.38 13.14
N HIS A 210 -12.32 2.08 13.05
CA HIS A 210 -11.45 1.38 14.01
C HIS A 210 -9.95 1.56 13.72
N PHE A 211 -9.58 2.39 12.75
CA PHE A 211 -8.19 2.69 12.42
C PHE A 211 -7.53 3.51 13.53
N ASN A 212 -6.49 2.95 14.16
CA ASN A 212 -5.65 3.67 15.10
C ASN A 212 -4.53 4.40 14.37
N PRO A 213 -4.57 5.76 14.30
CA PRO A 213 -3.62 6.50 13.46
C PRO A 213 -2.16 6.30 13.84
N VAL A 214 -1.84 5.99 15.09
CA VAL A 214 -0.46 5.78 15.54
C VAL A 214 -0.05 4.33 15.35
N LYS A 215 -0.78 3.38 15.95
CA LYS A 215 -0.41 1.95 15.93
C LYS A 215 -0.43 1.36 14.52
N ASP A 216 -1.47 1.68 13.74
CA ASP A 216 -1.62 1.13 12.40
C ASP A 216 -0.68 1.82 11.40
N SER A 217 -0.42 3.13 11.56
CA SER A 217 0.63 3.80 10.79
C SER A 217 2.01 3.21 11.07
N ILE A 218 2.36 2.92 12.33
CA ILE A 218 3.64 2.27 12.66
C ILE A 218 3.76 0.93 11.93
N ARG A 219 2.70 0.13 11.85
CA ARG A 219 2.73 -1.15 11.12
C ARG A 219 2.96 -0.95 9.62
N VAL A 220 2.27 -0.01 9.00
CA VAL A 220 2.46 0.35 7.59
C VAL A 220 3.89 0.86 7.37
N TYR A 221 4.39 1.73 8.25
CA TYR A 221 5.73 2.32 8.10
C TYR A 221 6.87 1.40 8.54
N LYS A 222 6.61 0.33 9.30
CA LYS A 222 7.64 -0.64 9.72
C LYS A 222 8.38 -1.23 8.51
N LEU A 223 7.68 -1.54 7.44
CA LEU A 223 8.29 -2.02 6.20
C LEU A 223 9.25 -0.97 5.63
N PHE A 224 8.80 0.29 5.56
CA PHE A 224 9.61 1.39 5.05
C PHE A 224 10.74 1.78 6.02
N ALA A 225 10.52 1.66 7.33
CA ALA A 225 11.55 1.88 8.34
C ALA A 225 12.69 0.87 8.25
N SER A 226 12.39 -0.40 7.99
CA SER A 226 13.43 -1.40 7.74
C SER A 226 14.23 -1.10 6.47
N TYR A 227 13.57 -0.64 5.41
CA TYR A 227 14.24 -0.15 4.19
C TYR A 227 15.19 1.00 4.47
N LEU A 228 14.70 2.03 5.19
CA LEU A 228 15.50 3.19 5.57
C LEU A 228 16.69 2.81 6.46
N LEU A 229 16.47 1.90 7.41
CA LEU A 229 17.52 1.42 8.30
C LEU A 229 18.61 0.68 7.53
N PHE A 230 18.25 -0.22 6.62
CA PHE A 230 19.21 -0.94 5.79
C PHE A 230 19.99 -0.02 4.87
N THR A 231 19.33 0.93 4.23
CA THR A 231 20.01 1.91 3.37
C THR A 231 20.93 2.81 4.19
N LEU A 232 20.53 3.22 5.39
CA LEU A 232 21.36 4.00 6.30
C LEU A 232 22.59 3.21 6.79
N LEU A 233 22.40 1.94 7.18
CA LEU A 233 23.50 1.07 7.59
C LEU A 233 24.50 0.84 6.45
N ALA A 234 24.00 0.56 5.24
CA ALA A 234 24.84 0.41 4.07
C ALA A 234 25.63 1.70 3.79
N TYR A 235 24.98 2.86 3.91
CA TYR A 235 25.62 4.16 3.74
C TYR A 235 26.68 4.44 4.81
N ILE A 236 26.42 4.10 6.07
CA ILE A 236 27.41 4.25 7.16
C ILE A 236 28.62 3.37 6.91
N ILE A 237 28.41 2.08 6.60
CA ILE A 237 29.49 1.13 6.31
C ILE A 237 30.33 1.65 5.15
N GLU A 238 29.69 2.07 4.08
CA GLU A 238 30.33 2.65 2.92
C GLU A 238 31.17 3.89 3.27
N THR A 239 30.59 4.83 4.02
CA THR A 239 31.29 6.07 4.44
C THR A 239 32.50 5.75 5.32
N VAL A 240 32.41 4.76 6.22
CA VAL A 240 33.52 4.32 7.06
C VAL A 240 34.62 3.67 6.22
N ILE A 241 34.29 2.80 5.27
CA ILE A 241 35.26 2.19 4.36
C ILE A 241 35.93 3.27 3.51
N PHE A 242 35.14 4.20 2.97
CA PHE A 242 35.66 5.34 2.21
C PHE A 242 36.64 6.18 3.04
N ALA A 243 36.29 6.55 4.26
CA ALA A 243 37.15 7.34 5.16
C ALA A 243 38.48 6.64 5.48
N LYS A 244 38.48 5.30 5.56
CA LYS A 244 39.68 4.51 5.86
C LYS A 244 40.55 4.22 4.65
N THR A 245 39.97 4.11 3.48
CA THR A 245 40.66 3.65 2.26
C THR A 245 40.99 4.80 1.30
N PHE A 246 40.29 5.93 1.44
CA PHE A 246 40.49 7.03 0.51
C PHE A 246 41.78 7.80 0.82
N ASN A 247 42.77 7.63 -0.05
CA ASN A 247 43.94 8.48 -0.16
C ASN A 247 43.96 9.08 -1.55
N VAL A 248 44.16 10.39 -1.68
CA VAL A 248 44.09 11.13 -2.96
C VAL A 248 44.93 10.45 -4.06
N ASN A 249 46.06 9.84 -3.69
CA ASN A 249 46.95 9.18 -4.63
C ASN A 249 46.41 7.80 -5.15
N HIS A 250 45.36 7.27 -4.55
CA HIS A 250 44.81 5.95 -4.90
C HIS A 250 43.35 6.00 -5.40
N ALA A 251 42.80 7.19 -5.60
CA ALA A 251 41.42 7.42 -6.00
C ALA A 251 41.03 6.60 -7.26
N ILE A 252 41.90 6.49 -8.24
CA ILE A 252 41.68 5.78 -9.51
C ILE A 252 41.49 4.28 -9.28
N TYR A 253 42.19 3.67 -8.31
CA TYR A 253 42.14 2.23 -8.04
C TYR A 253 41.01 1.87 -7.07
N VAL A 254 40.64 2.77 -6.17
CA VAL A 254 39.61 2.55 -5.15
C VAL A 254 38.21 2.76 -5.72
N MET A 255 38.05 3.65 -6.70
CA MET A 255 36.77 3.96 -7.33
C MET A 255 36.04 2.74 -7.95
N PRO A 256 36.69 1.85 -8.75
CA PRO A 256 36.04 0.66 -9.27
C PRO A 256 35.58 -0.32 -8.17
N LEU A 257 36.34 -0.43 -7.08
CA LEU A 257 35.97 -1.28 -5.93
C LEU A 257 34.74 -0.74 -5.22
N PHE A 258 34.61 0.57 -5.06
CA PHE A 258 33.41 1.21 -4.50
C PHE A 258 32.18 1.03 -5.37
N LEU A 259 32.33 1.18 -6.69
CA LEU A 259 31.23 0.93 -7.63
C LEU A 259 30.77 -0.53 -7.56
N LEU A 260 31.69 -1.48 -7.45
CA LEU A 260 31.37 -2.90 -7.30
C LEU A 260 30.66 -3.15 -5.98
N PHE A 261 31.15 -2.60 -4.88
CA PHE A 261 30.55 -2.72 -3.55
C PHE A 261 29.13 -2.15 -3.51
N SER A 262 28.92 -0.94 -4.03
CA SER A 262 27.61 -0.30 -4.15
C SER A 262 26.64 -1.16 -4.99
N LYS A 263 27.12 -1.78 -6.08
CA LYS A 263 26.33 -2.68 -6.91
C LYS A 263 25.95 -3.96 -6.15
N ILE A 264 26.86 -4.53 -5.37
CA ILE A 264 26.61 -5.69 -4.52
C ILE A 264 25.56 -5.36 -3.46
N VAL A 265 25.74 -4.27 -2.70
CA VAL A 265 24.80 -3.81 -1.66
C VAL A 265 23.43 -3.55 -2.27
N SER A 266 23.36 -2.85 -3.40
CA SER A 266 22.10 -2.60 -4.11
C SER A 266 21.43 -3.88 -4.58
N SER A 267 22.21 -4.89 -5.00
CA SER A 267 21.69 -6.20 -5.41
C SER A 267 21.16 -7.00 -4.21
N ILE A 268 21.85 -6.96 -3.08
CA ILE A 268 21.41 -7.59 -1.83
C ILE A 268 20.11 -6.93 -1.34
N ILE A 269 20.05 -5.60 -1.31
CA ILE A 269 18.85 -4.87 -0.96
C ILE A 269 17.69 -5.23 -1.92
N LYS A 270 17.96 -5.35 -3.21
CA LYS A 270 16.98 -5.75 -4.20
C LYS A 270 16.45 -7.17 -3.95
N ILE A 271 17.32 -8.11 -3.57
CA ILE A 271 16.94 -9.50 -3.25
C ILE A 271 16.11 -9.55 -1.97
N ILE A 272 16.54 -8.87 -0.91
CA ILE A 272 15.86 -8.87 0.40
C ILE A 272 14.46 -8.25 0.31
N PHE A 273 14.30 -7.21 -0.50
CA PHE A 273 13.07 -6.44 -0.60
C PHE A 273 12.30 -6.63 -1.91
N ASN A 274 12.58 -7.71 -2.64
CA ASN A 274 11.82 -8.19 -3.81
C ASN A 274 11.47 -7.13 -4.85
N ASN A 275 12.34 -6.18 -5.12
CA ASN A 275 12.34 -5.19 -6.20
C ASN A 275 12.21 -3.70 -5.81
N HIS A 276 12.80 -2.89 -6.65
CA HIS A 276 12.47 -1.52 -7.05
C HIS A 276 13.21 -0.34 -6.41
N ILE A 277 14.38 -0.54 -5.80
CA ILE A 277 15.30 0.60 -5.64
C ILE A 277 15.94 0.89 -7.00
N ASN A 278 15.79 2.13 -7.47
CA ASN A 278 16.39 2.54 -8.74
C ASN A 278 17.91 2.74 -8.55
N TYR A 279 18.66 1.63 -8.57
CA TYR A 279 20.11 1.57 -8.34
C TYR A 279 20.92 2.48 -9.26
N LYS A 280 20.35 2.91 -10.40
CA LYS A 280 21.01 3.85 -11.32
C LYS A 280 21.35 5.17 -10.63
N TYR A 281 20.51 5.66 -9.73
CA TYR A 281 20.80 6.90 -8.99
C TYR A 281 21.92 6.72 -7.98
N ILE A 282 22.02 5.58 -7.33
CA ILE A 282 23.11 5.26 -6.40
C ILE A 282 24.44 5.26 -7.14
N ILE A 283 24.50 4.60 -8.31
CA ILE A 283 25.70 4.56 -9.14
C ILE A 283 26.10 5.94 -9.64
N VAL A 284 25.16 6.74 -10.14
CA VAL A 284 25.42 8.10 -10.62
C VAL A 284 25.90 9.00 -9.48
N ASN A 285 25.26 8.91 -8.29
CA ASN A 285 25.69 9.63 -7.11
C ASN A 285 27.15 9.30 -6.75
N TYR A 286 27.50 8.01 -6.77
CA TYR A 286 28.86 7.55 -6.53
C TYR A 286 29.87 8.13 -7.50
N ILE A 287 29.60 8.05 -8.80
CA ILE A 287 30.51 8.56 -9.83
C ILE A 287 30.74 10.07 -9.64
N ILE A 288 29.66 10.83 -9.40
CA ILE A 288 29.75 12.29 -9.23
C ILE A 288 30.48 12.63 -7.93
N SER A 289 30.16 11.97 -6.82
CA SER A 289 30.81 12.18 -5.52
C SER A 289 32.32 11.89 -5.61
N ALA A 290 32.70 10.75 -6.21
CA ALA A 290 34.09 10.38 -6.37
C ALA A 290 34.87 11.35 -7.28
N PHE A 291 34.22 11.82 -8.36
CA PHE A 291 34.82 12.79 -9.28
C PHE A 291 35.08 14.13 -8.57
N ILE A 292 34.10 14.70 -7.86
CA ILE A 292 34.23 15.95 -7.13
C ILE A 292 35.29 15.84 -6.03
N LEU A 293 35.29 14.73 -5.27
CA LEU A 293 36.22 14.50 -4.18
C LEU A 293 37.66 14.34 -4.63
N SER A 294 37.91 13.93 -5.87
CA SER A 294 39.25 13.85 -6.44
C SER A 294 39.96 15.20 -6.58
N PHE A 295 39.20 16.31 -6.53
CA PHE A 295 39.74 17.67 -6.63
C PHE A 295 39.92 18.41 -5.28
N ILE A 296 39.52 17.79 -4.15
CA ILE A 296 39.48 18.47 -2.85
C ILE A 296 40.31 17.74 -1.81
N SER A 297 41.34 18.37 -1.25
CA SER A 297 42.32 17.71 -0.39
C SER A 297 42.05 17.77 1.12
N SER A 298 41.09 18.56 1.61
CA SER A 298 40.82 18.69 3.06
C SER A 298 39.34 18.52 3.40
N LYS A 299 39.05 17.89 4.55
CA LYS A 299 37.68 17.60 5.05
C LYS A 299 36.83 16.72 4.12
N ILE A 300 37.46 15.79 3.42
CA ILE A 300 36.89 14.95 2.36
C ILE A 300 35.60 14.22 2.79
N VAL A 301 35.53 13.68 4.01
CA VAL A 301 34.37 12.94 4.49
C VAL A 301 33.13 13.83 4.65
N LEU A 302 33.29 15.04 5.18
CA LEU A 302 32.21 16.00 5.36
C LEU A 302 31.63 16.46 4.02
N ILE A 303 32.50 16.71 3.06
CA ILE A 303 32.12 17.12 1.71
C ILE A 303 31.41 15.99 0.98
N LYS A 304 31.87 14.75 1.14
CA LYS A 304 31.16 13.56 0.62
C LYS A 304 29.73 13.48 1.16
N ILE A 305 29.55 13.59 2.46
CA ILE A 305 28.22 13.54 3.10
C ILE A 305 27.33 14.66 2.54
N LEU A 306 27.83 15.87 2.39
CA LEU A 306 27.09 17.00 1.83
C LEU A 306 26.66 16.73 0.37
N ILE A 307 27.56 16.22 -0.46
CA ILE A 307 27.27 15.88 -1.85
C ILE A 307 26.20 14.78 -1.92
N ASP A 308 26.30 13.73 -1.11
CA ASP A 308 25.36 12.64 -1.07
C ASP A 308 23.95 13.11 -0.66
N ILE A 309 23.85 14.03 0.30
CA ILE A 309 22.57 14.65 0.70
C ILE A 309 21.99 15.47 -0.46
N ILE A 310 22.80 16.30 -1.13
CA ILE A 310 22.36 17.12 -2.26
C ILE A 310 21.87 16.21 -3.40
N MET A 311 22.63 15.16 -3.73
CA MET A 311 22.27 14.22 -4.80
C MET A 311 21.01 13.41 -4.45
N PHE A 312 20.83 13.05 -3.18
CA PHE A 312 19.58 12.43 -2.72
C PHE A 312 18.38 13.37 -2.93
N ILE A 313 18.49 14.62 -2.51
CA ILE A 313 17.45 15.64 -2.73
C ILE A 313 17.17 15.83 -4.22
N LEU A 314 18.20 15.96 -5.05
CA LEU A 314 18.05 16.08 -6.50
C LEU A 314 17.39 14.85 -7.13
N SER A 315 17.71 13.66 -6.66
CA SER A 315 17.06 12.43 -7.13
C SER A 315 15.55 12.42 -6.86
N LEU A 316 15.11 12.92 -5.71
CA LEU A 316 13.70 13.09 -5.38
C LEU A 316 13.01 14.13 -6.31
N PHE A 317 13.71 15.20 -6.68
CA PHE A 317 13.19 16.19 -7.65
C PHE A 317 13.10 15.62 -9.07
N LEU A 318 14.10 14.88 -9.53
CA LEU A 318 14.10 14.28 -10.88
C LEU A 318 13.00 13.24 -11.05
N ILE A 319 12.69 12.48 -10.00
CA ILE A 319 11.53 11.57 -9.96
C ILE A 319 10.23 12.37 -10.19
N LYS A 320 10.10 13.54 -9.58
CA LYS A 320 8.93 14.42 -9.71
C LYS A 320 8.77 15.02 -11.11
N PHE A 321 9.89 15.33 -11.81
CA PHE A 321 9.86 15.86 -13.17
C PHE A 321 9.49 14.82 -14.23
N LYS A 322 9.93 13.58 -14.07
CA LYS A 322 9.63 12.51 -15.01
C LYS A 322 8.13 12.17 -15.05
N THR A 323 7.45 12.27 -13.91
CA THR A 323 6.00 12.02 -13.81
C THR A 323 5.14 13.13 -14.42
N LYS A 324 5.65 14.36 -14.53
CA LYS A 324 4.92 15.45 -15.20
C LYS A 324 4.94 15.32 -16.74
N LYS A 325 5.86 14.55 -17.29
CA LYS A 325 5.97 14.28 -18.74
C LYS A 325 5.20 13.04 -19.20
N GLU A 326 4.83 12.15 -18.29
CA GLU A 326 4.09 10.91 -18.58
C GLU A 326 2.60 10.99 -18.15
N ALA A 327 2.13 12.15 -17.68
CA ALA A 327 0.74 12.50 -17.39
C ALA A 327 0.25 13.51 -18.42
#